data_24d98093a91aa0f982530660d8d697d9
#
_entry.id   24d98093a91aa0f982530660d8d697d9
#
_cell.length_a   1.000
_cell.length_b   1.000
_cell.length_c   1.000
_cell.angle_alpha   90.00
_cell.angle_beta   90.00
_cell.angle_gamma   90.00
#
_symmetry.space_group_name_H-M   'P 1'
#
loop_
_entity.id
_entity.type
_entity.pdbx_description
1 polymer ?
#
loop_
_entity_poly.entity_id
_entity_poly.type
_entity_poly.pdbx_seq_one_letter_code
_entity_poly.pdbx_strand_id
1 'polypeptide(L)'
;MFAAVLLFAVALPLVPTVYASGPFATNYSNASLTGVYGYSSYGEHLGISNPSSSTTNIPVDAAGVMWFDGLGTFKFHDTADLGGFVIQRGTADNPIFGTYTVNPDGTGTMQWFSNGSNHARAFAIVDGGMELQFGAADGLDTSRGVAKKQ
;
A
#
# COMPACT_ATOMS: atom_id res chain seq x y z
N MET A 1 28.37 48.98 -56.04
CA MET A 1 29.19 48.01 -55.32
C MET A 1 28.39 47.57 -54.06
N PHE A 2 27.62 46.51 -54.11
CA PHE A 2 26.78 46.08 -53.00
C PHE A 2 27.48 44.85 -52.36
N ALA A 3 27.83 44.99 -51.07
CA ALA A 3 28.37 43.87 -50.28
C ALA A 3 27.24 43.04 -49.71
N ALA A 4 27.18 41.78 -50.10
CA ALA A 4 26.24 40.82 -49.52
C ALA A 4 26.83 40.27 -48.21
N VAL A 5 26.11 40.48 -47.10
CA VAL A 5 26.43 39.89 -45.80
C VAL A 5 25.79 38.51 -45.72
N LEU A 6 26.61 37.46 -45.73
CA LEU A 6 26.15 36.10 -45.55
C LEU A 6 26.01 35.82 -44.02
N LEU A 7 24.78 35.65 -43.53
CA LEU A 7 24.51 35.22 -42.18
C LEU A 7 24.59 33.68 -42.12
N PHE A 8 25.59 33.14 -41.46
CA PHE A 8 25.64 31.70 -41.11
C PHE A 8 24.82 31.45 -39.83
N ALA A 9 23.69 30.78 -39.96
CA ALA A 9 22.98 30.25 -38.82
C ALA A 9 23.63 28.95 -38.36
N VAL A 10 24.30 28.97 -37.22
CA VAL A 10 24.82 27.79 -36.56
C VAL A 10 23.67 27.11 -35.83
N ALA A 11 23.19 25.99 -36.35
CA ALA A 11 22.25 25.11 -35.66
C ALA A 11 22.98 24.36 -34.54
N LEU A 12 22.73 24.72 -33.30
CA LEU A 12 23.20 23.95 -32.15
C LEU A 12 22.39 22.66 -32.08
N PRO A 13 23.05 21.49 -31.93
CA PRO A 13 22.31 20.23 -31.74
C PRO A 13 21.58 20.30 -30.39
N LEU A 14 20.26 20.08 -30.42
CA LEU A 14 19.49 19.82 -29.22
C LEU A 14 19.97 18.46 -28.64
N VAL A 15 20.79 18.53 -27.59
CA VAL A 15 21.12 17.35 -26.80
C VAL A 15 19.87 17.01 -26.00
N PRO A 16 19.24 15.84 -26.20
CA PRO A 16 18.12 15.44 -25.37
C PRO A 16 18.65 15.32 -23.94
N THR A 17 18.14 16.13 -23.02
CA THR A 17 18.34 15.97 -21.58
C THR A 17 17.64 14.68 -21.17
N VAL A 18 18.38 13.58 -21.10
CA VAL A 18 17.93 12.39 -20.42
C VAL A 18 17.88 12.73 -18.94
N TYR A 19 16.70 13.04 -18.44
CA TYR A 19 16.48 13.05 -17.01
C TYR A 19 16.73 11.64 -16.53
N ALA A 20 17.83 11.44 -15.83
CA ALA A 20 18.03 10.21 -15.09
C ALA A 20 16.85 10.11 -14.12
N SER A 21 15.92 9.19 -14.40
CA SER A 21 14.89 8.81 -13.45
C SER A 21 15.63 8.39 -12.17
N GLY A 22 15.38 9.10 -11.06
CA GLY A 22 15.97 8.77 -9.79
C GLY A 22 15.69 7.29 -9.45
N PRO A 23 16.40 6.71 -8.49
CA PRO A 23 16.30 5.27 -8.16
C PRO A 23 14.89 4.80 -7.76
N PHE A 24 13.91 5.70 -7.66
CA PHE A 24 12.51 5.42 -7.33
C PHE A 24 11.54 5.56 -8.53
N ALA A 25 12.02 5.81 -9.75
CA ALA A 25 11.16 5.88 -10.93
C ALA A 25 10.88 4.47 -11.47
N THR A 26 10.10 3.71 -10.73
CA THR A 26 9.48 2.47 -11.19
C THR A 26 8.03 2.82 -11.58
N ASN A 27 7.57 2.33 -12.73
CA ASN A 27 6.20 2.57 -13.21
C ASN A 27 5.22 1.60 -12.53
N TYR A 28 5.11 1.66 -11.20
CA TYR A 28 4.11 0.89 -10.49
C TYR A 28 2.70 1.42 -10.76
N SER A 29 1.73 0.55 -10.70
CA SER A 29 0.31 0.83 -10.81
C SER A 29 -0.48 -0.25 -10.07
N ASN A 30 -1.80 -0.16 -10.02
CA ASN A 30 -2.63 -1.22 -9.45
C ASN A 30 -2.33 -2.60 -10.09
N ALA A 31 -2.00 -2.64 -11.38
CA ALA A 31 -1.63 -3.88 -12.09
C ALA A 31 -0.35 -4.56 -11.53
N SER A 32 0.44 -3.85 -10.74
CA SER A 32 1.63 -4.42 -10.08
C SER A 32 1.27 -5.35 -8.92
N LEU A 33 0.01 -5.29 -8.43
CA LEU A 33 -0.49 -6.15 -7.37
C LEU A 33 -1.57 -7.08 -7.91
N THR A 34 -1.21 -8.32 -8.16
CA THR A 34 -2.12 -9.36 -8.65
C THR A 34 -1.87 -10.67 -7.94
N GLY A 35 -2.94 -11.44 -7.69
CA GLY A 35 -2.86 -12.78 -7.14
C GLY A 35 -2.92 -12.84 -5.61
N VAL A 36 -2.43 -13.92 -5.05
CA VAL A 36 -2.57 -14.28 -3.63
C VAL A 36 -1.32 -13.92 -2.86
N TYR A 37 -1.51 -13.34 -1.67
CA TYR A 37 -0.45 -12.98 -0.73
C TYR A 37 -0.79 -13.54 0.65
N GLY A 38 0.14 -14.31 1.23
CA GLY A 38 0.08 -14.63 2.66
C GLY A 38 0.62 -13.45 3.46
N TYR A 39 -0.04 -13.06 4.54
CA TYR A 39 0.40 -11.94 5.34
C TYR A 39 0.41 -12.22 6.84
N SER A 40 1.22 -11.44 7.54
CA SER A 40 1.16 -11.30 8.99
C SER A 40 1.28 -9.84 9.38
N SER A 41 0.63 -9.45 10.47
CA SER A 41 0.72 -8.11 11.05
C SER A 41 0.72 -8.17 12.56
N TYR A 42 1.31 -7.15 13.17
CA TYR A 42 1.33 -6.99 14.63
C TYR A 42 1.31 -5.52 15.00
N GLY A 43 0.83 -5.19 16.18
CA GLY A 43 0.75 -3.82 16.68
C GLY A 43 -0.13 -3.72 17.91
N GLU A 44 -0.74 -2.57 18.08
CA GLU A 44 -1.68 -2.29 19.17
C GLU A 44 -2.93 -1.65 18.61
N HIS A 45 -4.09 -2.12 19.03
CA HIS A 45 -5.34 -1.41 18.84
C HIS A 45 -5.43 -0.30 19.89
N LEU A 46 -5.56 0.93 19.41
CA LEU A 46 -5.67 2.09 20.29
C LEU A 46 -7.06 2.11 20.91
N GLY A 47 -7.13 1.95 22.21
CA GLY A 47 -8.38 1.91 22.93
C GLY A 47 -9.19 3.18 22.70
N ILE A 48 -10.45 3.00 22.31
CA ILE A 48 -11.41 4.09 22.29
C ILE A 48 -11.58 4.55 23.74
N SER A 49 -11.24 5.81 24.00
CA SER A 49 -11.36 6.41 25.32
C SER A 49 -12.83 6.34 25.81
N ASN A 50 -13.11 5.41 26.68
CA ASN A 50 -14.29 5.49 27.51
C ASN A 50 -13.98 6.56 28.60
N PRO A 51 -14.76 7.64 28.74
CA PRO A 51 -14.49 8.74 29.66
C PRO A 51 -14.39 8.31 31.14
N SER A 52 -14.62 7.06 31.46
CA SER A 52 -14.54 6.51 32.82
C SER A 52 -13.47 5.44 33.04
N SER A 53 -12.66 5.09 32.05
CA SER A 53 -11.58 4.10 32.22
C SER A 53 -10.31 4.49 31.50
N SER A 54 -9.17 4.14 32.09
CA SER A 54 -7.84 4.20 31.49
C SER A 54 -7.86 3.60 30.09
N THR A 55 -7.43 4.36 29.09
CA THR A 55 -7.21 3.87 27.71
C THR A 55 -6.14 2.80 27.75
N THR A 56 -6.53 1.55 27.63
CA THR A 56 -5.59 0.45 27.54
C THR A 56 -5.45 0.07 26.07
N ASN A 57 -4.26 0.24 25.52
CA ASN A 57 -3.93 -0.31 24.21
C ASN A 57 -3.98 -1.85 24.31
N ILE A 58 -4.53 -2.46 23.30
CA ILE A 58 -4.66 -3.92 23.22
C ILE A 58 -3.72 -4.43 22.13
N PRO A 59 -2.76 -5.33 22.43
CA PRO A 59 -1.92 -5.93 21.41
C PRO A 59 -2.77 -6.66 20.37
N VAL A 60 -2.36 -6.55 19.11
CA VAL A 60 -3.03 -7.15 17.96
C VAL A 60 -2.00 -7.89 17.13
N ASP A 61 -2.25 -9.18 16.92
CA ASP A 61 -1.54 -9.99 15.94
C ASP A 61 -2.55 -10.56 14.95
N ALA A 62 -2.19 -10.62 13.68
CA ALA A 62 -3.04 -11.25 12.67
C ALA A 62 -2.21 -11.96 11.61
N ALA A 63 -2.75 -13.07 11.13
CA ALA A 63 -2.20 -13.78 9.98
C ALA A 63 -3.34 -14.25 9.06
N GLY A 64 -3.13 -14.15 7.77
CA GLY A 64 -4.16 -14.48 6.80
C GLY A 64 -3.69 -14.43 5.35
N VAL A 65 -4.67 -14.31 4.47
CA VAL A 65 -4.48 -14.29 3.02
C VAL A 65 -5.19 -13.07 2.45
N MET A 66 -4.50 -12.36 1.56
CA MET A 66 -5.03 -11.28 0.72
C MET A 66 -4.99 -11.72 -0.74
N TRP A 67 -5.98 -11.30 -1.51
CA TRP A 67 -6.01 -11.44 -2.95
C TRP A 67 -6.24 -10.10 -3.61
N PHE A 68 -5.38 -9.72 -4.57
CA PHE A 68 -5.45 -8.48 -5.32
C PHE A 68 -5.84 -8.76 -6.77
N ASP A 69 -6.74 -7.96 -7.35
CA ASP A 69 -7.26 -8.12 -8.71
C ASP A 69 -6.43 -7.42 -9.80
N GLY A 70 -5.48 -6.58 -9.41
CA GLY A 70 -4.72 -5.74 -10.35
C GLY A 70 -5.45 -4.48 -10.83
N LEU A 71 -6.70 -4.28 -10.42
CA LEU A 71 -7.58 -3.21 -10.87
C LEU A 71 -7.93 -2.19 -9.78
N GLY A 72 -7.58 -2.48 -8.53
CA GLY A 72 -7.83 -1.60 -7.38
C GLY A 72 -8.77 -2.18 -6.35
N THR A 73 -9.14 -3.47 -6.48
CA THR A 73 -9.93 -4.19 -5.48
C THR A 73 -9.12 -5.31 -4.86
N PHE A 74 -9.25 -5.51 -3.58
CA PHE A 74 -8.70 -6.66 -2.89
C PHE A 74 -9.73 -7.29 -1.97
N LYS A 75 -9.46 -8.53 -1.58
CA LYS A 75 -10.21 -9.23 -0.56
C LYS A 75 -9.27 -9.97 0.37
N PHE A 76 -9.68 -10.19 1.60
CA PHE A 76 -8.88 -10.93 2.56
C PHE A 76 -9.75 -11.69 3.57
N HIS A 77 -9.13 -12.65 4.22
CA HIS A 77 -9.62 -13.26 5.45
C HIS A 77 -8.42 -13.60 6.34
N ASP A 78 -8.62 -13.54 7.63
CA ASP A 78 -7.57 -13.83 8.60
C ASP A 78 -8.09 -14.33 9.93
N THR A 79 -7.14 -14.74 10.76
CA THR A 79 -7.33 -14.89 12.19
C THR A 79 -6.53 -13.83 12.91
N ALA A 80 -7.15 -13.13 13.83
CA ALA A 80 -6.51 -12.09 14.65
C ALA A 80 -6.64 -12.45 16.13
N ASP A 81 -5.60 -12.16 16.88
CA ASP A 81 -5.60 -12.13 18.35
C ASP A 81 -5.67 -10.68 18.82
N LEU A 82 -6.64 -10.37 19.65
CA LEU A 82 -6.88 -9.05 20.24
C LEU A 82 -6.70 -9.16 21.76
N GLY A 83 -5.44 -9.15 22.21
CA GLY A 83 -5.11 -9.24 23.64
C GLY A 83 -5.56 -10.55 24.31
N GLY A 84 -5.45 -11.67 23.58
CA GLY A 84 -5.88 -12.98 24.03
C GLY A 84 -7.28 -13.41 23.55
N PHE A 85 -7.99 -12.53 22.81
CA PHE A 85 -9.26 -12.89 22.16
C PHE A 85 -9.02 -13.20 20.68
N VAL A 86 -9.10 -14.47 20.33
CA VAL A 86 -8.94 -14.92 18.95
C VAL A 86 -10.25 -14.73 18.21
N ILE A 87 -10.20 -13.98 17.10
CA ILE A 87 -11.32 -13.75 16.19
C ILE A 87 -10.95 -14.14 14.77
N GLN A 88 -11.92 -14.64 14.04
CA GLN A 88 -11.79 -14.83 12.59
C GLN A 88 -12.46 -13.65 11.86
N ARG A 89 -11.70 -12.99 10.98
CA ARG A 89 -12.21 -11.89 10.14
C ARG A 89 -12.37 -12.37 8.72
N GLY A 90 -13.61 -12.53 8.29
CA GLY A 90 -13.93 -13.16 7.02
C GLY A 90 -13.62 -14.65 6.98
N THR A 91 -13.93 -15.28 5.87
CA THR A 91 -13.58 -16.68 5.53
C THR A 91 -13.26 -16.75 4.04
N ALA A 92 -12.74 -17.88 3.57
CA ALA A 92 -12.50 -18.08 2.14
C ALA A 92 -13.77 -17.89 1.30
N ASP A 93 -14.94 -18.33 1.81
CA ASP A 93 -16.24 -18.23 1.15
C ASP A 93 -16.93 -16.87 1.35
N ASN A 94 -16.59 -16.16 2.43
CA ASN A 94 -17.13 -14.84 2.75
C ASN A 94 -16.01 -13.89 3.20
N PRO A 95 -15.11 -13.48 2.29
CA PRO A 95 -13.99 -12.60 2.61
C PRO A 95 -14.45 -11.16 2.86
N ILE A 96 -13.59 -10.39 3.53
CA ILE A 96 -13.74 -8.94 3.61
C ILE A 96 -13.21 -8.34 2.32
N PHE A 97 -13.95 -7.39 1.74
CA PHE A 97 -13.56 -6.66 0.54
C PHE A 97 -13.04 -5.27 0.87
N GLY A 98 -12.11 -4.79 0.05
CA GLY A 98 -11.56 -3.46 0.13
C GLY A 98 -11.09 -2.94 -1.22
N THR A 99 -10.62 -1.70 -1.21
CA THR A 99 -10.03 -1.04 -2.39
C THR A 99 -8.60 -0.63 -2.10
N TYR A 100 -7.78 -0.52 -3.15
CA TYR A 100 -6.41 -0.05 -3.04
C TYR A 100 -6.03 0.84 -4.22
N THR A 101 -5.01 1.67 -4.01
CA THR A 101 -4.41 2.50 -5.05
C THR A 101 -2.90 2.43 -4.92
N VAL A 102 -2.22 2.25 -6.05
CA VAL A 102 -0.76 2.23 -6.16
C VAL A 102 -0.27 3.47 -6.89
N ASN A 103 0.65 4.19 -6.28
CA ASN A 103 1.36 5.31 -6.88
C ASN A 103 2.51 4.83 -7.78
N PRO A 104 2.97 5.64 -8.75
CA PRO A 104 4.07 5.27 -9.64
C PRO A 104 5.39 4.93 -8.94
N ASP A 105 5.61 5.43 -7.73
CA ASP A 105 6.80 5.14 -6.90
C ASP A 105 6.71 3.83 -6.11
N GLY A 106 5.58 3.10 -6.21
CA GLY A 106 5.34 1.85 -5.52
C GLY A 106 4.76 2.00 -4.12
N THR A 107 4.55 3.22 -3.65
CA THR A 107 3.74 3.44 -2.44
C THR A 107 2.25 3.32 -2.75
N GLY A 108 1.41 3.16 -1.74
CA GLY A 108 -0.02 3.10 -1.96
C GLY A 108 -0.81 3.09 -0.67
N THR A 109 -2.12 3.03 -0.84
CA THR A 109 -3.07 2.89 0.26
C THR A 109 -4.06 1.78 -0.02
N MET A 110 -4.51 1.10 1.01
CA MET A 110 -5.63 0.16 0.97
C MET A 110 -6.60 0.48 2.09
N GLN A 111 -7.89 0.25 1.84
CA GLN A 111 -8.94 0.55 2.79
C GLN A 111 -10.08 -0.46 2.68
N TRP A 112 -10.72 -0.73 3.80
CA TRP A 112 -11.88 -1.62 3.88
C TRP A 112 -12.80 -1.22 5.04
N PHE A 113 -14.00 -1.75 5.01
CA PHE A 113 -14.96 -1.59 6.10
C PHE A 113 -15.16 -2.94 6.79
N SER A 114 -14.99 -2.98 8.10
CA SER A 114 -15.30 -4.15 8.91
C SER A 114 -15.61 -3.74 10.36
N ASN A 115 -16.44 -4.53 11.02
CA ASN A 115 -16.82 -4.30 12.42
C ASN A 115 -17.33 -2.88 12.72
N GLY A 116 -18.05 -2.29 11.77
CA GLY A 116 -18.63 -0.96 11.92
C GLY A 116 -17.65 0.21 11.75
N SER A 117 -16.42 -0.04 11.34
CA SER A 117 -15.36 0.95 11.18
C SER A 117 -14.71 0.89 9.80
N ASN A 118 -14.25 2.05 9.34
CA ASN A 118 -13.35 2.13 8.18
C ASN A 118 -11.92 1.92 8.66
N HIS A 119 -11.20 1.07 7.96
CA HIS A 119 -9.79 0.80 8.18
C HIS A 119 -8.97 1.23 6.99
N ALA A 120 -7.75 1.72 7.23
CA ALA A 120 -6.81 2.09 6.19
C ALA A 120 -5.40 1.65 6.53
N ARG A 121 -4.63 1.29 5.49
CA ARG A 121 -3.20 1.02 5.57
C ARG A 121 -2.47 1.77 4.47
N ALA A 122 -1.34 2.34 4.81
CA ALA A 122 -0.34 2.74 3.83
C ALA A 122 0.58 1.54 3.56
N PHE A 123 1.05 1.41 2.34
CA PHE A 123 1.98 0.34 1.98
C PHE A 123 3.06 0.80 1.01
N ALA A 124 4.12 0.01 0.92
CA ALA A 124 5.13 0.08 -0.12
C ALA A 124 5.29 -1.30 -0.77
N ILE A 125 5.38 -1.30 -2.11
CA ILE A 125 5.72 -2.48 -2.90
C ILE A 125 7.23 -2.66 -2.83
N VAL A 126 7.67 -3.86 -2.49
CA VAL A 126 9.07 -4.26 -2.50
C VAL A 126 9.24 -5.52 -3.36
N ASP A 127 10.47 -5.82 -3.73
CA ASP A 127 10.82 -7.00 -4.52
C ASP A 127 9.95 -7.16 -5.80
N GLY A 128 9.74 -6.06 -6.52
CA GLY A 128 9.02 -6.08 -7.80
C GLY A 128 7.55 -6.51 -7.71
N GLY A 129 6.89 -6.36 -6.57
CA GLY A 129 5.51 -6.78 -6.34
C GLY A 129 5.38 -8.15 -5.69
N MET A 130 6.48 -8.77 -5.32
CA MET A 130 6.47 -10.04 -4.60
C MET A 130 6.21 -9.87 -3.11
N GLU A 131 6.43 -8.67 -2.58
CA GLU A 131 6.23 -8.35 -1.18
C GLU A 131 5.62 -6.95 -1.02
N LEU A 132 4.76 -6.80 -0.01
CA LEU A 132 4.25 -5.53 0.49
C LEU A 132 4.68 -5.36 1.93
N GLN A 133 5.15 -4.17 2.27
CA GLN A 133 5.28 -3.72 3.65
C GLN A 133 4.19 -2.69 3.93
N PHE A 134 3.44 -2.86 5.00
CA PHE A 134 2.31 -1.98 5.29
C PHE A 134 2.23 -1.58 6.75
N GLY A 135 1.59 -0.45 7.01
CA GLY A 135 1.34 0.09 8.33
C GLY A 135 -0.01 0.77 8.44
N ALA A 136 -0.49 0.92 9.65
CA ALA A 136 -1.75 1.59 9.95
C ALA A 136 -1.76 3.05 9.45
N ALA A 137 -2.91 3.48 8.91
CA ALA A 137 -3.12 4.82 8.39
C ALA A 137 -4.49 5.42 8.78
N ASP A 138 -5.22 4.77 9.70
CA ASP A 138 -6.58 5.17 10.13
C ASP A 138 -6.62 5.76 11.54
N GLY A 139 -5.52 5.71 12.29
CA GLY A 139 -5.47 6.16 13.67
C GLY A 139 -6.19 5.24 14.67
N LEU A 140 -6.68 4.08 14.22
CA LEU A 140 -7.35 3.10 15.08
C LEU A 140 -6.38 2.11 15.72
N ASP A 141 -5.24 1.91 15.09
CA ASP A 141 -4.20 1.02 15.58
C ASP A 141 -2.79 1.48 15.15
N THR A 142 -1.76 0.80 15.63
CA THR A 142 -0.35 1.00 15.25
C THR A 142 0.19 -0.19 14.47
N SER A 143 -0.68 -1.04 13.94
CA SER A 143 -0.25 -2.29 13.33
C SER A 143 0.59 -2.05 12.06
N ARG A 144 1.55 -2.93 11.90
CA ARG A 144 2.43 -3.03 10.74
C ARG A 144 2.55 -4.51 10.34
N GLY A 145 2.86 -4.75 9.10
CA GLY A 145 2.96 -6.12 8.63
C GLY A 145 3.64 -6.26 7.28
N VAL A 146 3.75 -7.50 6.88
CA VAL A 146 4.33 -7.92 5.60
C VAL A 146 3.36 -8.87 4.92
N ALA A 147 3.17 -8.70 3.62
CA ALA A 147 2.45 -9.64 2.78
C ALA A 147 3.38 -10.13 1.66
N LYS A 148 3.46 -11.46 1.46
CA LYS A 148 4.30 -12.09 0.44
C LYS A 148 3.46 -12.87 -0.54
N LYS A 149 3.75 -12.70 -1.83
CA LYS A 149 3.10 -13.41 -2.91
C LYS A 149 3.37 -14.92 -2.81
N GLN A 150 2.33 -15.70 -3.01
CA GLN A 150 2.37 -17.17 -2.96
C GLN A 150 2.46 -17.76 -4.37
#